data_aed6d61eb2439056124a93f7835ec143
#
_entry.id   aed6d61eb2439056124a93f7835ec143
#
_cell.length_a   1.000
_cell.length_b   1.000
_cell.length_c   1.000
_cell.angle_alpha   90.00
_cell.angle_beta   90.00
_cell.angle_gamma   90.00
#
_symmetry.space_group_name_H-M   'P 1'
#
loop_
_entity.id
_entity.type
_entity.pdbx_description
1 polymer ?
#
loop_
_entity_poly.entity_id
_entity_poly.type
_entity_poly.pdbx_seq_one_letter_code
_entity_poly.pdbx_strand_id
1 'polypeptide(L)'
;MKKVVAKKKFGQNFLKDETVLQKIVEAMPNNDNKIVEIGPGLGDLTKYLVDIRSVEAFEVDTDLCKLLQKKFEKEIATNQLHINCGDVLNAWQSSLVDENYDLVANLPYYIATNIILKALADPKCKNILVMVQLEVAEKFCASEGEKVFGSLSVITQSVGKAHIVVKVPPTAFEPPPKIDSAVFLIEKSSDRSDEIFEGMLRVAFKQPRKTLMKNLSATYDKEILKEAFADLELIQTIRPHQLSTSEYHQLYKKL
;
A
#
# COMPACT_ATOMS: atom_id res chain seq x y z
N MET A 1 31.89 -14.62 2.93
CA MET A 1 30.47 -14.89 2.64
C MET A 1 30.25 -14.72 1.13
N LYS A 2 29.52 -15.63 0.46
CA LYS A 2 29.16 -15.43 -0.96
C LYS A 2 28.24 -14.21 -1.04
N LYS A 3 28.53 -13.25 -1.94
CA LYS A 3 27.70 -12.08 -2.18
C LYS A 3 26.31 -12.57 -2.65
N VAL A 4 25.24 -12.18 -1.95
CA VAL A 4 23.87 -12.50 -2.38
C VAL A 4 23.59 -11.72 -3.66
N VAL A 5 23.18 -12.41 -4.71
CA VAL A 5 22.87 -11.78 -5.99
C VAL A 5 21.36 -11.56 -6.06
N ALA A 6 20.95 -10.32 -6.32
CA ALA A 6 19.55 -9.96 -6.48
C ALA A 6 18.90 -10.75 -7.62
N LYS A 7 17.76 -11.39 -7.35
CA LYS A 7 17.03 -12.20 -8.31
C LYS A 7 15.96 -11.36 -9.02
N LYS A 8 16.15 -11.13 -10.33
CA LYS A 8 15.22 -10.32 -11.16
C LYS A 8 13.76 -10.81 -11.09
N LYS A 9 13.53 -12.12 -10.97
CA LYS A 9 12.17 -12.69 -10.87
C LYS A 9 11.37 -12.21 -9.66
N PHE A 10 12.05 -11.74 -8.61
CA PHE A 10 11.42 -11.20 -7.39
C PHE A 10 11.50 -9.67 -7.31
N GLY A 11 12.03 -8.99 -8.35
CA GLY A 11 12.14 -7.53 -8.38
C GLY A 11 12.99 -6.95 -7.24
N GLN A 12 14.04 -7.67 -6.80
CA GLN A 12 14.83 -7.33 -5.62
C GLN A 12 15.69 -6.07 -5.85
N ASN A 13 15.40 -5.02 -5.08
CA ASN A 13 16.21 -3.82 -4.92
C ASN A 13 16.38 -3.60 -3.41
N PHE A 14 17.58 -3.86 -2.89
CA PHE A 14 17.83 -3.78 -1.45
C PHE A 14 18.12 -2.33 -1.06
N LEU A 15 17.33 -1.77 -0.15
CA LEU A 15 17.57 -0.45 0.41
C LEU A 15 18.85 -0.49 1.26
N LYS A 16 19.78 0.43 0.98
CA LYS A 16 21.09 0.52 1.65
C LYS A 16 21.33 1.87 2.34
N ASP A 17 20.56 2.87 2.00
CA ASP A 17 20.68 4.21 2.56
C ASP A 17 20.17 4.23 4.01
N GLU A 18 21.10 4.35 4.96
CA GLU A 18 20.81 4.37 6.40
C GLU A 18 19.92 5.57 6.78
N THR A 19 20.05 6.71 6.09
CA THR A 19 19.21 7.89 6.36
C THR A 19 17.74 7.60 6.02
N VAL A 20 17.49 6.88 4.92
CA VAL A 20 16.14 6.47 4.54
C VAL A 20 15.59 5.44 5.53
N LEU A 21 16.39 4.45 5.94
CA LEU A 21 16.00 3.48 6.95
C LEU A 21 15.60 4.15 8.27
N GLN A 22 16.38 5.14 8.73
CA GLN A 22 16.05 5.93 9.92
C GLN A 22 14.73 6.70 9.76
N LYS A 23 14.50 7.35 8.61
CA LYS A 23 13.25 8.06 8.33
C LYS A 23 12.04 7.13 8.32
N ILE A 24 12.17 5.88 7.86
CA ILE A 24 11.08 4.89 7.97
C ILE A 24 10.78 4.64 9.45
N VAL A 25 11.80 4.40 10.26
CA VAL A 25 11.65 4.14 11.69
C VAL A 25 11.03 5.33 12.43
N GLU A 26 11.49 6.55 12.15
CA GLU A 26 10.96 7.78 12.75
C GLU A 26 9.48 8.06 12.36
N ALA A 27 9.07 7.60 11.18
CA ALA A 27 7.69 7.76 10.71
C ALA A 27 6.73 6.67 11.22
N MET A 28 7.23 5.66 11.91
CA MET A 28 6.37 4.62 12.47
C MET A 28 5.41 5.18 13.51
N PRO A 29 4.12 4.81 13.48
CA PRO A 29 3.17 5.19 14.51
C PRO A 29 3.61 4.70 15.89
N ASN A 30 3.48 5.59 16.89
CA ASN A 30 3.80 5.26 18.28
C ASN A 30 2.64 4.48 18.92
N ASN A 31 2.72 3.16 18.86
CA ASN A 31 1.76 2.22 19.41
C ASN A 31 2.45 0.88 19.72
N ASP A 32 1.70 -0.09 20.28
CA ASP A 32 2.20 -1.42 20.64
C ASP A 32 1.80 -2.52 19.65
N ASN A 33 1.29 -2.17 18.47
CA ASN A 33 0.91 -3.15 17.45
C ASN A 33 2.14 -3.94 17.00
N LYS A 34 1.95 -5.23 16.70
CA LYS A 34 2.98 -6.04 16.04
C LYS A 34 3.40 -5.39 14.72
N ILE A 35 4.66 -5.53 14.34
CA ILE A 35 5.11 -5.13 13.00
C ILE A 35 4.99 -6.34 12.06
N VAL A 36 4.42 -6.11 10.88
CA VAL A 36 4.49 -7.07 9.77
C VAL A 36 5.43 -6.49 8.71
N GLU A 37 6.48 -7.24 8.35
CA GLU A 37 7.41 -6.87 7.29
C GLU A 37 7.26 -7.83 6.11
N ILE A 38 6.95 -7.32 4.92
CA ILE A 38 6.84 -8.12 3.69
C ILE A 38 8.07 -7.87 2.80
N GLY A 39 8.81 -8.94 2.50
CA GLY A 39 10.04 -8.88 1.72
C GLY A 39 11.21 -8.26 2.48
N PRO A 40 11.60 -8.80 3.65
CA PRO A 40 12.73 -8.30 4.45
C PRO A 40 14.07 -8.32 3.70
N GLY A 41 14.19 -9.14 2.65
CA GLY A 41 15.36 -9.17 1.78
C GLY A 41 16.63 -9.57 2.54
N LEU A 42 17.60 -8.66 2.65
CA LEU A 42 18.83 -8.88 3.41
C LEU A 42 18.68 -8.54 4.90
N GLY A 43 17.49 -8.09 5.33
CA GLY A 43 17.20 -7.70 6.70
C GLY A 43 17.81 -6.36 7.09
N ASP A 44 17.96 -5.43 6.14
CA ASP A 44 18.50 -4.10 6.42
C ASP A 44 17.49 -3.22 7.16
N LEU A 45 16.17 -3.35 6.87
CA LEU A 45 15.11 -2.71 7.63
C LEU A 45 14.78 -3.52 8.89
N THR A 46 14.70 -4.85 8.77
CA THR A 46 14.39 -5.78 9.87
C THR A 46 15.22 -5.50 11.13
N LYS A 47 16.53 -5.21 10.97
CA LYS A 47 17.44 -4.96 12.11
C LYS A 47 17.00 -3.78 13.00
N TYR A 48 16.33 -2.79 12.44
CA TYR A 48 15.78 -1.66 13.20
C TYR A 48 14.41 -1.97 13.78
N LEU A 49 13.59 -2.74 13.03
CA LEU A 49 12.23 -3.05 13.45
C LEU A 49 12.21 -3.95 14.70
N VAL A 50 13.11 -4.93 14.77
CA VAL A 50 13.20 -5.86 15.92
C VAL A 50 13.63 -5.16 17.21
N ASP A 51 14.32 -4.03 17.15
CA ASP A 51 14.70 -3.24 18.31
C ASP A 51 13.51 -2.42 18.88
N ILE A 52 12.43 -2.27 18.09
CA ILE A 52 11.28 -1.44 18.47
C ILE A 52 10.13 -2.30 18.97
N ARG A 53 9.70 -3.30 18.21
CA ARG A 53 8.55 -4.17 18.52
C ARG A 53 8.76 -5.56 17.92
N SER A 54 7.93 -6.54 18.33
CA SER A 54 7.93 -7.87 17.71
C SER A 54 7.58 -7.79 16.22
N VAL A 55 8.30 -8.57 15.41
CA VAL A 55 8.20 -8.57 13.94
C VAL A 55 7.76 -9.93 13.42
N GLU A 56 6.74 -9.92 12.57
CA GLU A 56 6.32 -11.05 11.74
C GLU A 56 6.76 -10.78 10.30
N ALA A 57 7.78 -11.48 9.81
CA ALA A 57 8.36 -11.27 8.49
C ALA A 57 7.91 -12.32 7.47
N PHE A 58 7.62 -11.92 6.23
CA PHE A 58 7.23 -12.82 5.13
C PHE A 58 8.21 -12.68 3.97
N GLU A 59 8.91 -13.78 3.62
CA GLU A 59 9.90 -13.78 2.54
C GLU A 59 9.64 -14.94 1.56
N VAL A 60 9.55 -14.62 0.27
CA VAL A 60 9.27 -15.61 -0.79
C VAL A 60 10.54 -16.33 -1.28
N ASP A 61 11.69 -15.69 -1.12
CA ASP A 61 12.98 -16.27 -1.55
C ASP A 61 13.57 -17.17 -0.45
N THR A 62 13.54 -18.47 -0.68
CA THR A 62 14.03 -19.47 0.29
C THR A 62 15.51 -19.31 0.64
N ASP A 63 16.35 -18.75 -0.25
CA ASP A 63 17.75 -18.48 0.07
C ASP A 63 17.88 -17.30 1.03
N LEU A 64 17.06 -16.27 0.87
CA LEU A 64 16.99 -15.15 1.80
C LEU A 64 16.40 -15.58 3.13
N CYS A 65 15.38 -16.45 3.15
CA CYS A 65 14.86 -17.03 4.40
C CYS A 65 15.99 -17.66 5.26
N LYS A 66 16.80 -18.53 4.64
CA LYS A 66 17.93 -19.18 5.32
C LYS A 66 18.97 -18.18 5.85
N LEU A 67 19.23 -17.14 5.05
CA LEU A 67 20.13 -16.07 5.44
C LEU A 67 19.58 -15.31 6.67
N LEU A 68 18.31 -14.93 6.63
CA LEU A 68 17.63 -14.19 7.70
C LEU A 68 17.57 -15.03 8.99
N GLN A 69 17.20 -16.31 8.90
CA GLN A 69 17.17 -17.23 10.04
C GLN A 69 18.54 -17.32 10.74
N LYS A 70 19.64 -17.35 9.97
CA LYS A 70 20.98 -17.33 10.52
C LYS A 70 21.39 -15.96 11.07
N LYS A 71 21.01 -14.87 10.37
CA LYS A 71 21.38 -13.49 10.74
C LYS A 71 20.72 -13.05 12.03
N PHE A 72 19.46 -13.46 12.25
CA PHE A 72 18.61 -13.07 13.37
C PHE A 72 18.29 -14.24 14.33
N GLU A 73 19.23 -15.16 14.49
CA GLU A 73 19.07 -16.37 15.34
C GLU A 73 18.69 -16.01 16.79
N LYS A 74 19.23 -14.91 17.34
CA LYS A 74 18.95 -14.44 18.69
C LYS A 74 17.52 -13.89 18.81
N GLU A 75 17.11 -13.04 17.89
CA GLU A 75 15.80 -12.40 17.86
C GLU A 75 14.69 -13.44 17.64
N ILE A 76 14.97 -14.49 16.86
CA ILE A 76 14.08 -15.63 16.67
C ILE A 76 13.98 -16.45 17.97
N ALA A 77 15.09 -16.74 18.63
CA ALA A 77 15.12 -17.51 19.88
C ALA A 77 14.37 -16.80 21.02
N THR A 78 14.28 -15.47 20.99
CA THR A 78 13.54 -14.64 21.98
C THR A 78 12.12 -14.32 21.55
N ASN A 79 11.61 -14.87 20.44
CA ASN A 79 10.31 -14.55 19.83
C ASN A 79 10.12 -13.07 19.45
N GLN A 80 11.23 -12.33 19.27
CA GLN A 80 11.20 -10.96 18.80
C GLN A 80 11.00 -10.89 17.27
N LEU A 81 11.46 -11.92 16.55
CA LEU A 81 11.27 -12.07 15.11
C LEU A 81 10.73 -13.46 14.78
N HIS A 82 9.68 -13.51 13.96
CA HIS A 82 9.22 -14.73 13.31
C HIS A 82 9.35 -14.59 11.79
N ILE A 83 9.85 -15.62 11.10
CA ILE A 83 10.09 -15.60 9.65
C ILE A 83 9.23 -16.66 8.97
N ASN A 84 8.28 -16.22 8.17
CA ASN A 84 7.44 -17.04 7.30
C ASN A 84 8.03 -17.11 5.91
N CYS A 85 8.41 -18.32 5.48
CA CYS A 85 8.98 -18.53 4.15
C CYS A 85 7.90 -18.96 3.17
N GLY A 86 7.57 -18.10 2.21
CA GLY A 86 6.56 -18.36 1.19
C GLY A 86 5.94 -17.10 0.62
N ASP A 87 5.00 -17.29 -0.30
CA ASP A 87 4.26 -16.18 -0.89
C ASP A 87 3.21 -15.66 0.09
N VAL A 88 3.37 -14.42 0.52
CA VAL A 88 2.47 -13.74 1.45
C VAL A 88 1.04 -13.65 0.93
N LEU A 89 0.84 -13.49 -0.38
CA LEU A 89 -0.51 -13.41 -0.97
C LEU A 89 -1.29 -14.72 -0.84
N ASN A 90 -0.59 -15.86 -0.81
CA ASN A 90 -1.20 -17.16 -0.57
C ASN A 90 -1.50 -17.40 0.93
N ALA A 91 -0.67 -16.85 1.82
CA ALA A 91 -0.89 -16.93 3.27
C ALA A 91 -2.02 -15.99 3.74
N TRP A 92 -2.25 -14.91 3.04
CA TRP A 92 -3.19 -13.85 3.41
C TRP A 92 -4.63 -14.21 3.07
N GLN A 93 -5.40 -14.65 4.05
CA GLN A 93 -6.84 -14.89 3.93
C GLN A 93 -7.64 -13.60 4.25
N SER A 94 -8.48 -13.61 5.27
CA SER A 94 -9.20 -12.43 5.77
C SER A 94 -8.30 -11.49 6.56
N SER A 95 -7.31 -12.04 7.27
CA SER A 95 -6.26 -11.32 7.99
C SER A 95 -4.92 -12.02 7.81
N LEU A 96 -3.82 -11.25 7.81
CA LEU A 96 -2.48 -11.81 7.66
C LEU A 96 -1.94 -12.37 8.98
N VAL A 97 -2.30 -11.74 10.10
CA VAL A 97 -2.01 -12.21 11.47
C VAL A 97 -3.23 -12.02 12.36
N ASP A 98 -3.29 -12.74 13.49
CA ASP A 98 -4.47 -12.76 14.36
C ASP A 98 -4.61 -11.51 15.26
N GLU A 99 -3.55 -10.75 15.44
CA GLU A 99 -3.50 -9.53 16.26
C GLU A 99 -3.40 -8.25 15.43
N ASN A 100 -3.64 -7.08 16.04
CA ASN A 100 -3.44 -5.81 15.37
C ASN A 100 -1.98 -5.62 15.00
N TYR A 101 -1.74 -5.11 13.77
CA TYR A 101 -0.40 -4.89 13.27
C TYR A 101 -0.27 -3.62 12.43
N ASP A 102 0.97 -3.16 12.31
CA ASP A 102 1.40 -2.14 11.37
C ASP A 102 2.22 -2.82 10.26
N LEU A 103 1.86 -2.61 9.00
CA LEU A 103 2.64 -3.05 7.86
C LEU A 103 3.79 -2.06 7.62
N VAL A 104 5.04 -2.50 7.81
CA VAL A 104 6.24 -1.69 7.58
C VAL A 104 7.16 -2.42 6.62
N ALA A 105 7.33 -1.94 5.39
CA ALA A 105 8.03 -2.73 4.37
C ALA A 105 8.61 -1.89 3.21
N ASN A 106 9.73 -2.37 2.64
CA ASN A 106 10.17 -2.01 1.30
C ASN A 106 9.57 -3.01 0.30
N LEU A 107 8.41 -2.70 -0.27
CA LEU A 107 7.64 -3.65 -1.07
C LEU A 107 8.24 -3.91 -2.47
N PRO A 108 8.20 -5.18 -2.95
CA PRO A 108 8.48 -5.48 -4.34
C PRO A 108 7.49 -4.77 -5.27
N TYR A 109 7.98 -3.96 -6.22
CA TYR A 109 7.15 -3.05 -7.00
C TYR A 109 6.03 -3.74 -7.79
N TYR A 110 6.28 -4.96 -8.31
CA TYR A 110 5.34 -5.70 -9.17
C TYR A 110 4.07 -6.16 -8.44
N ILE A 111 4.10 -6.26 -7.09
CA ILE A 111 2.96 -6.68 -6.25
C ILE A 111 2.55 -5.63 -5.21
N ALA A 112 3.26 -4.50 -5.13
CA ALA A 112 3.07 -3.50 -4.07
C ALA A 112 1.62 -3.02 -3.97
N THR A 113 0.98 -2.66 -5.10
CA THR A 113 -0.42 -2.23 -5.11
C THR A 113 -1.37 -3.30 -4.55
N ASN A 114 -1.17 -4.57 -4.93
CA ASN A 114 -2.02 -5.66 -4.43
C ASN A 114 -1.85 -5.86 -2.91
N ILE A 115 -0.61 -5.79 -2.41
CA ILE A 115 -0.32 -5.88 -0.98
C ILE A 115 -1.00 -4.74 -0.22
N ILE A 116 -0.88 -3.50 -0.69
CA ILE A 116 -1.48 -2.34 -0.04
C ILE A 116 -3.01 -2.45 -0.03
N LEU A 117 -3.63 -2.86 -1.14
CA LEU A 117 -5.08 -3.04 -1.21
C LEU A 117 -5.57 -4.16 -0.26
N LYS A 118 -4.81 -5.26 -0.13
CA LYS A 118 -5.10 -6.29 0.88
C LYS A 118 -4.96 -5.75 2.30
N ALA A 119 -3.90 -4.98 2.60
CA ALA A 119 -3.69 -4.36 3.90
C ALA A 119 -4.80 -3.34 4.25
N LEU A 120 -5.28 -2.57 3.27
CA LEU A 120 -6.43 -1.68 3.46
C LEU A 120 -7.71 -2.45 3.80
N ALA A 121 -7.91 -3.64 3.21
CA ALA A 121 -9.06 -4.50 3.48
C ALA A 121 -8.93 -5.31 4.77
N ASP A 122 -7.71 -5.54 5.26
CA ASP A 122 -7.47 -6.34 6.47
C ASP A 122 -7.84 -5.56 7.74
N PRO A 123 -8.82 -6.02 8.55
CA PRO A 123 -9.27 -5.30 9.74
C PRO A 123 -8.21 -5.27 10.86
N LYS A 124 -7.22 -6.15 10.81
CA LYS A 124 -6.11 -6.19 11.77
C LYS A 124 -4.98 -5.23 11.43
N CYS A 125 -4.82 -4.86 10.15
CA CYS A 125 -3.86 -3.84 9.73
C CYS A 125 -4.34 -2.46 10.16
N LYS A 126 -3.55 -1.76 10.97
CA LYS A 126 -3.90 -0.43 11.49
C LYS A 126 -3.19 0.69 10.76
N ASN A 127 -1.93 0.48 10.43
CA ASN A 127 -1.14 1.45 9.68
C ASN A 127 -0.35 0.75 8.57
N ILE A 128 -0.09 1.47 7.47
CA ILE A 128 0.66 0.98 6.33
C ILE A 128 1.76 1.99 6.03
N LEU A 129 2.99 1.70 6.47
CA LEU A 129 4.18 2.51 6.21
C LEU A 129 5.08 1.75 5.24
N VAL A 130 5.00 2.09 3.96
CA VAL A 130 5.65 1.30 2.93
C VAL A 130 6.43 2.15 1.93
N MET A 131 7.48 1.56 1.38
CA MET A 131 8.22 2.14 0.27
C MET A 131 7.83 1.43 -1.03
N VAL A 132 7.49 2.24 -2.05
CA VAL A 132 7.08 1.81 -3.39
C VAL A 132 7.64 2.77 -4.44
N GLN A 133 7.36 2.53 -5.73
CA GLN A 133 7.63 3.52 -6.78
C GLN A 133 6.90 4.83 -6.50
N LEU A 134 7.55 5.97 -6.76
CA LEU A 134 7.00 7.31 -6.49
C LEU A 134 5.60 7.50 -7.09
N GLU A 135 5.40 7.12 -8.36
CA GLU A 135 4.09 7.21 -9.02
C GLU A 135 2.99 6.43 -8.28
N VAL A 136 3.33 5.29 -7.68
CA VAL A 136 2.36 4.49 -6.90
C VAL A 136 2.02 5.20 -5.60
N ALA A 137 3.00 5.72 -4.87
CA ALA A 137 2.77 6.50 -3.65
C ALA A 137 1.91 7.74 -3.92
N GLU A 138 2.21 8.47 -5.01
CA GLU A 138 1.43 9.65 -5.43
C GLU A 138 -0.05 9.30 -5.69
N LYS A 139 -0.35 8.15 -6.29
CA LYS A 139 -1.73 7.69 -6.52
C LYS A 139 -2.49 7.37 -5.23
N PHE A 140 -1.83 6.85 -4.20
CA PHE A 140 -2.46 6.61 -2.91
C PHE A 140 -2.67 7.90 -2.10
N CYS A 141 -1.77 8.87 -2.24
CA CYS A 141 -1.75 10.11 -1.47
C CYS A 141 -2.43 11.31 -2.15
N ALA A 142 -2.85 11.19 -3.41
CA ALA A 142 -3.38 12.31 -4.19
C ALA A 142 -4.67 12.90 -3.60
N SER A 143 -4.80 14.22 -3.72
CA SER A 143 -6.02 14.98 -3.38
C SER A 143 -6.92 15.18 -4.59
N GLU A 144 -8.20 15.45 -4.35
CA GLU A 144 -9.17 15.79 -5.39
C GLU A 144 -8.66 16.97 -6.25
N GLY A 145 -8.97 16.95 -7.54
CA GLY A 145 -8.49 17.95 -8.49
C GLY A 145 -7.12 17.65 -9.09
N GLU A 146 -6.28 16.87 -8.41
CA GLU A 146 -4.99 16.46 -8.95
C GLU A 146 -5.14 15.46 -10.10
N LYS A 147 -4.29 15.56 -11.13
CA LYS A 147 -4.36 14.67 -12.31
C LYS A 147 -4.12 13.19 -11.97
N VAL A 148 -3.39 12.91 -10.90
CA VAL A 148 -3.07 11.55 -10.43
C VAL A 148 -4.11 10.99 -9.47
N PHE A 149 -5.10 11.82 -9.03
CA PHE A 149 -6.21 11.37 -8.22
C PHE A 149 -7.04 10.31 -8.96
N GLY A 150 -7.26 9.19 -8.31
CA GLY A 150 -7.88 8.03 -8.93
C GLY A 150 -8.56 7.10 -7.93
N SER A 151 -8.96 5.92 -8.40
CA SER A 151 -9.62 4.92 -7.54
C SER A 151 -8.79 4.58 -6.28
N LEU A 152 -7.46 4.51 -6.39
CA LEU A 152 -6.59 4.24 -5.24
C LEU A 152 -6.67 5.37 -4.19
N SER A 153 -6.71 6.63 -4.63
CA SER A 153 -6.86 7.79 -3.75
C SER A 153 -8.20 7.73 -3.01
N VAL A 154 -9.30 7.50 -3.73
CA VAL A 154 -10.64 7.40 -3.15
C VAL A 154 -10.74 6.25 -2.15
N ILE A 155 -10.25 5.05 -2.52
CA ILE A 155 -10.22 3.88 -1.63
C ILE A 155 -9.45 4.20 -0.34
N THR A 156 -8.27 4.80 -0.46
CA THR A 156 -7.44 5.15 0.69
C THR A 156 -8.12 6.16 1.59
N GLN A 157 -8.66 7.24 1.03
CA GLN A 157 -9.37 8.29 1.78
C GLN A 157 -10.69 7.79 2.40
N SER A 158 -11.28 6.72 1.86
CA SER A 158 -12.47 6.09 2.45
C SER A 158 -12.17 5.39 3.78
N VAL A 159 -10.91 5.00 4.03
CA VAL A 159 -10.54 4.24 5.23
C VAL A 159 -9.52 4.93 6.13
N GLY A 160 -8.91 6.01 5.67
CA GLY A 160 -7.88 6.69 6.45
C GLY A 160 -7.28 7.91 5.77
N LYS A 161 -6.11 8.31 6.25
CA LYS A 161 -5.31 9.42 5.70
C LYS A 161 -3.98 8.90 5.19
N ALA A 162 -3.54 9.42 4.04
CA ALA A 162 -2.25 9.07 3.45
C ALA A 162 -1.40 10.30 3.18
N HIS A 163 -0.08 10.17 3.40
CA HIS A 163 0.88 11.20 3.03
C HIS A 163 2.25 10.60 2.69
N ILE A 164 2.98 11.28 1.81
CA ILE A 164 4.36 10.91 1.48
C ILE A 164 5.27 11.39 2.61
N VAL A 165 6.05 10.45 3.17
CA VAL A 165 7.05 10.72 4.23
C VAL A 165 8.34 11.24 3.62
N VAL A 166 8.89 10.52 2.63
CA VAL A 166 10.15 10.88 1.96
C VAL A 166 10.21 10.32 0.54
N LYS A 167 10.77 11.11 -0.38
CA LYS A 167 11.15 10.64 -1.72
C LYS A 167 12.54 10.03 -1.67
N VAL A 168 12.74 8.91 -2.37
CA VAL A 168 13.94 8.08 -2.30
C VAL A 168 14.53 7.89 -3.69
N PRO A 169 15.75 8.37 -3.95
CA PRO A 169 16.39 8.23 -5.25
C PRO A 169 16.88 6.80 -5.49
N PRO A 170 17.08 6.38 -6.76
CA PRO A 170 17.60 5.06 -7.11
C PRO A 170 18.94 4.71 -6.45
N THR A 171 19.78 5.71 -6.17
CA THR A 171 21.10 5.54 -5.53
C THR A 171 21.03 4.98 -4.11
N ALA A 172 19.87 5.03 -3.47
CA ALA A 172 19.64 4.46 -2.15
C ALA A 172 19.61 2.91 -2.15
N PHE A 173 19.61 2.27 -3.32
CA PHE A 173 19.41 0.82 -3.47
C PHE A 173 20.59 0.11 -4.13
N GLU A 174 20.73 -1.18 -3.82
CA GLU A 174 21.65 -2.11 -4.52
C GLU A 174 20.88 -3.40 -4.93
N PRO A 175 20.71 -3.69 -6.25
CA PRO A 175 20.97 -2.81 -7.38
C PRO A 175 19.98 -1.61 -7.43
N PRO A 176 20.37 -0.49 -8.07
CA PRO A 176 19.47 0.65 -8.20
C PRO A 176 18.30 0.36 -9.13
N PRO A 177 17.05 0.74 -8.77
CA PRO A 177 15.90 0.72 -9.68
C PRO A 177 16.05 1.80 -10.77
N LYS A 178 15.18 1.76 -11.78
CA LYS A 178 15.21 2.72 -12.90
C LYS A 178 14.52 4.05 -12.60
N ILE A 179 13.71 4.12 -11.55
CA ILE A 179 12.84 5.24 -11.20
C ILE A 179 12.90 5.51 -9.72
N ASP A 180 12.53 6.73 -9.34
CA ASP A 180 12.41 7.14 -7.94
C ASP A 180 11.37 6.31 -7.18
N SER A 181 11.60 6.19 -5.89
CA SER A 181 10.69 5.59 -4.93
C SER A 181 10.19 6.62 -3.93
N ALA A 182 9.21 6.26 -3.14
CA ALA A 182 8.79 7.05 -1.99
C ALA A 182 8.35 6.14 -0.85
N VAL A 183 8.63 6.57 0.37
CA VAL A 183 8.00 6.05 1.58
C VAL A 183 6.74 6.87 1.82
N PHE A 184 5.63 6.22 2.08
CA PHE A 184 4.39 6.88 2.46
C PHE A 184 3.70 6.12 3.59
N LEU A 185 2.91 6.84 4.38
CA LEU A 185 2.16 6.33 5.50
C LEU A 185 0.66 6.44 5.20
N ILE A 186 -0.09 5.37 5.49
CA ILE A 186 -1.55 5.38 5.60
C ILE A 186 -1.90 5.05 7.04
N GLU A 187 -2.61 5.96 7.70
CA GLU A 187 -3.19 5.75 9.02
C GLU A 187 -4.67 5.41 8.86
N LYS A 188 -5.04 4.15 9.14
CA LYS A 188 -6.44 3.70 9.01
C LYS A 188 -7.27 4.19 10.20
N SER A 189 -8.45 4.72 9.91
CA SER A 189 -9.45 5.14 10.89
C SER A 189 -10.74 4.33 10.81
N SER A 190 -10.92 3.55 9.73
CA SER A 190 -12.07 2.68 9.52
C SER A 190 -11.67 1.45 8.69
N ASP A 191 -12.51 0.43 8.69
CA ASP A 191 -12.29 -0.73 7.85
C ASP A 191 -12.84 -0.49 6.44
N ARG A 192 -12.13 -0.98 5.44
CA ARG A 192 -12.58 -0.99 4.05
C ARG A 192 -13.67 -2.04 3.89
N SER A 193 -14.77 -1.70 3.26
CA SER A 193 -15.94 -2.55 3.37
C SER A 193 -16.71 -2.86 2.10
N ASP A 194 -16.38 -2.32 0.91
CA ASP A 194 -17.35 -2.45 -0.18
C ASP A 194 -16.72 -2.72 -1.56
N GLU A 195 -16.72 -4.02 -1.96
CA GLU A 195 -16.27 -4.45 -3.29
C GLU A 195 -17.13 -3.86 -4.43
N ILE A 196 -18.42 -3.57 -4.16
CA ILE A 196 -19.34 -2.99 -5.16
C ILE A 196 -18.96 -1.54 -5.39
N PHE A 197 -18.69 -0.79 -4.30
CA PHE A 197 -18.18 0.58 -4.38
C PHE A 197 -16.87 0.65 -5.19
N GLU A 198 -15.93 -0.24 -4.93
CA GLU A 198 -14.69 -0.31 -5.70
C GLU A 198 -14.93 -0.69 -7.17
N GLY A 199 -15.93 -1.53 -7.43
CA GLY A 199 -16.41 -1.82 -8.79
C GLY A 199 -16.86 -0.55 -9.51
N MET A 200 -17.66 0.28 -8.83
CA MET A 200 -18.06 1.59 -9.36
C MET A 200 -16.85 2.49 -9.64
N LEU A 201 -15.89 2.58 -8.70
CA LEU A 201 -14.68 3.38 -8.90
C LEU A 201 -13.86 2.89 -10.10
N ARG A 202 -13.71 1.57 -10.29
CA ARG A 202 -13.04 1.02 -11.50
C ARG A 202 -13.69 1.49 -12.79
N VAL A 203 -15.02 1.54 -12.83
CA VAL A 203 -15.78 2.05 -13.98
C VAL A 203 -15.58 3.56 -14.12
N ALA A 204 -15.73 4.32 -13.03
CA ALA A 204 -15.59 5.78 -13.01
C ALA A 204 -14.25 6.25 -13.55
N PHE A 205 -13.15 5.58 -13.18
CA PHE A 205 -11.79 5.96 -13.57
C PHE A 205 -11.24 5.22 -14.80
N LYS A 206 -12.07 4.43 -15.51
CA LYS A 206 -11.64 3.64 -16.68
C LYS A 206 -11.04 4.50 -17.80
N GLN A 207 -11.62 5.68 -18.02
CA GLN A 207 -11.14 6.66 -19.00
C GLN A 207 -11.01 8.05 -18.35
N PRO A 208 -9.90 8.36 -17.65
CA PRO A 208 -9.78 9.58 -16.82
C PRO A 208 -9.95 10.90 -17.57
N ARG A 209 -9.68 10.90 -18.89
CA ARG A 209 -9.85 12.09 -19.76
C ARG A 209 -11.29 12.31 -20.24
N LYS A 210 -12.20 11.36 -20.05
CA LYS A 210 -13.64 11.48 -20.34
C LYS A 210 -14.37 12.00 -19.12
N THR A 211 -15.62 12.46 -19.34
CA THR A 211 -16.49 12.87 -18.23
C THR A 211 -16.89 11.68 -17.36
N LEU A 212 -17.18 11.92 -16.08
CA LEU A 212 -17.65 10.91 -15.16
C LEU A 212 -18.95 10.26 -15.66
N MET A 213 -19.91 11.08 -16.14
CA MET A 213 -21.14 10.61 -16.78
C MET A 213 -20.85 9.59 -17.89
N LYS A 214 -19.89 9.89 -18.78
CA LYS A 214 -19.53 9.01 -19.90
C LYS A 214 -18.94 7.68 -19.42
N ASN A 215 -18.13 7.68 -18.36
CA ASN A 215 -17.57 6.46 -17.80
C ASN A 215 -18.65 5.59 -17.18
N LEU A 216 -19.50 6.17 -16.30
CA LEU A 216 -20.52 5.44 -15.55
C LEU A 216 -21.64 4.90 -16.43
N SER A 217 -22.03 5.63 -17.49
CA SER A 217 -23.08 5.18 -18.43
C SER A 217 -22.71 3.93 -19.25
N ALA A 218 -21.49 3.40 -19.09
CA ALA A 218 -21.12 2.10 -19.64
C ALA A 218 -21.69 0.91 -18.83
N THR A 219 -22.11 1.16 -17.59
CA THR A 219 -22.55 0.10 -16.65
C THR A 219 -23.86 0.45 -15.96
N TYR A 220 -24.12 1.72 -15.69
CA TYR A 220 -25.30 2.19 -14.98
C TYR A 220 -26.33 2.79 -15.93
N ASP A 221 -27.61 2.72 -15.57
CA ASP A 221 -28.71 3.32 -16.33
C ASP A 221 -28.54 4.84 -16.42
N LYS A 222 -28.81 5.39 -17.61
CA LYS A 222 -28.58 6.82 -17.87
C LYS A 222 -29.57 7.75 -17.16
N GLU A 223 -30.80 7.31 -16.97
CA GLU A 223 -31.80 8.15 -16.29
C GLU A 223 -31.52 8.20 -14.79
N ILE A 224 -31.17 7.03 -14.17
CA ILE A 224 -30.71 7.00 -12.76
C ILE A 224 -29.46 7.89 -12.58
N LEU A 225 -28.50 7.83 -13.51
CA LEU A 225 -27.31 8.70 -13.45
C LEU A 225 -27.67 10.19 -13.54
N LYS A 226 -28.59 10.57 -14.41
CA LYS A 226 -29.03 11.97 -14.55
C LYS A 226 -29.69 12.48 -13.26
N GLU A 227 -30.58 11.68 -12.68
CA GLU A 227 -31.22 11.99 -11.39
C GLU A 227 -30.18 12.13 -10.28
N ALA A 228 -29.25 11.17 -10.15
CA ALA A 228 -28.19 11.21 -9.15
C ALA A 228 -27.27 12.45 -9.31
N PHE A 229 -26.94 12.82 -10.57
CA PHE A 229 -26.15 14.02 -10.84
C PHE A 229 -26.90 15.30 -10.51
N ALA A 230 -28.21 15.36 -10.81
CA ALA A 230 -29.05 16.52 -10.48
C ALA A 230 -29.17 16.69 -8.97
N ASP A 231 -29.44 15.61 -8.23
CA ASP A 231 -29.56 15.61 -6.77
C ASP A 231 -28.27 16.05 -6.05
N LEU A 232 -27.11 15.73 -6.63
CA LEU A 232 -25.80 16.09 -6.09
C LEU A 232 -25.24 17.40 -6.69
N GLU A 233 -26.04 18.11 -7.49
CA GLU A 233 -25.65 19.35 -8.17
C GLU A 233 -24.36 19.21 -9.03
N LEU A 234 -24.10 18.00 -9.55
CA LEU A 234 -22.91 17.71 -10.36
C LEU A 234 -23.11 18.15 -11.81
N ILE A 235 -22.13 18.89 -12.33
CA ILE A 235 -22.14 19.27 -13.74
C ILE A 235 -21.85 18.06 -14.64
N GLN A 236 -22.54 17.92 -15.76
CA GLN A 236 -22.37 16.75 -16.66
C GLN A 236 -20.98 16.64 -17.30
N THR A 237 -20.21 17.72 -17.30
CA THR A 237 -18.86 17.77 -17.85
C THR A 237 -17.78 17.41 -16.84
N ILE A 238 -18.14 17.19 -15.56
CA ILE A 238 -17.19 16.84 -14.49
C ILE A 238 -16.38 15.59 -14.85
N ARG A 239 -15.09 15.62 -14.55
CA ARG A 239 -14.18 14.48 -14.76
C ARG A 239 -13.99 13.70 -13.47
N PRO A 240 -13.62 12.40 -13.55
CA PRO A 240 -13.47 11.54 -12.35
C PRO A 240 -12.58 12.12 -11.26
N HIS A 241 -11.44 12.75 -11.60
CA HIS A 241 -10.50 13.29 -10.62
C HIS A 241 -10.96 14.59 -9.93
N GLN A 242 -12.08 15.17 -10.38
CA GLN A 242 -12.63 16.42 -9.84
C GLN A 242 -13.69 16.18 -8.76
N LEU A 243 -14.10 14.94 -8.55
CA LEU A 243 -15.08 14.56 -7.55
C LEU A 243 -14.36 14.13 -6.27
N SER A 244 -14.76 14.68 -5.12
CA SER A 244 -14.22 14.29 -3.82
C SER A 244 -14.61 12.87 -3.43
N THR A 245 -13.88 12.28 -2.49
CA THR A 245 -14.21 10.96 -1.92
C THR A 245 -15.59 10.95 -1.29
N SER A 246 -15.99 12.03 -0.60
CA SER A 246 -17.33 12.17 -0.02
C SER A 246 -18.44 12.14 -1.06
N GLU A 247 -18.26 12.88 -2.15
CA GLU A 247 -19.21 12.90 -3.28
C GLU A 247 -19.29 11.54 -3.98
N TYR A 248 -18.16 10.80 -4.11
CA TYR A 248 -18.18 9.42 -4.60
C TYR A 248 -19.04 8.50 -3.74
N HIS A 249 -18.98 8.61 -2.42
CA HIS A 249 -19.84 7.85 -1.51
C HIS A 249 -21.32 8.27 -1.63
N GLN A 250 -21.59 9.56 -1.81
CA GLN A 250 -22.96 10.04 -2.02
C GLN A 250 -23.54 9.56 -3.35
N LEU A 251 -22.73 9.62 -4.41
CA LEU A 251 -23.11 9.11 -5.73
C LEU A 251 -23.39 7.61 -5.69
N TYR A 252 -22.54 6.84 -5.05
CA TYR A 252 -22.70 5.38 -4.90
C TYR A 252 -24.04 5.00 -4.24
N LYS A 253 -24.48 5.74 -3.22
CA LYS A 253 -25.75 5.49 -2.54
C LYS A 253 -26.98 5.73 -3.41
N LYS A 254 -26.81 6.39 -4.55
CA LYS A 254 -27.89 6.71 -5.49
C LYS A 254 -27.91 5.81 -6.73
N LEU A 255 -26.91 4.96 -6.91
CA LEU A 255 -26.76 4.03 -8.02
C LEU A 255 -27.11 2.59 -7.62
#